data_d3e6a9fd628f3c4e16cafb7bae06644b
#
_entry.id   d3e6a9fd628f3c4e16cafb7bae06644b
#
_cell.length_a   1.000
_cell.length_b   1.000
_cell.length_c   1.000
_cell.angle_alpha   90.00
_cell.angle_beta   90.00
_cell.angle_gamma   90.00
#
_symmetry.space_group_name_H-M   'P 1'
#
loop_
_entity.id
_entity.type
_entity.pdbx_description
1 polymer ?
#
loop_
_entity_poly.entity_id
_entity_poly.type
_entity_poly.pdbx_seq_one_letter_code
_entity_poly.pdbx_strand_id
1 'polypeptide(L)'
;TWDEIDDVTRARNLPSPQLVGQRDLPILDLNHLRDNGVRVVGRLMGFQDGNAQFSGSLRNVCALADLKMNRLLDAIDDWIDHNPVLCEAPERFAATRVDEDPTLLMNLERSNVRTIIWATGFRPDYSWLDVPVLDRKGHLRHKGGIVDAPGLYVLGLPMMRRRKSSFIHGIEDDVRDITDHLARFLGVESPHGEVEGLPCGPAAGRDVRHDPRCWSDSADLARYHQQM
;
A
#
# COMPACT_ATOMS: atom_id res chain seq x y z
N THR A 1 -7.61 -10.32 5.81
CA THR A 1 -8.65 -9.29 6.09
C THR A 1 -8.01 -8.10 6.79
N TRP A 2 -8.71 -6.97 6.86
CA TRP A 2 -8.26 -5.78 7.60
C TRP A 2 -8.01 -6.09 9.08
N ASP A 3 -8.80 -6.98 9.64
CA ASP A 3 -8.73 -7.42 11.04
C ASP A 3 -7.51 -8.30 11.35
N GLU A 4 -6.85 -8.83 10.33
CA GLU A 4 -5.61 -9.62 10.43
C GLU A 4 -4.35 -8.76 10.34
N ILE A 5 -4.50 -7.43 10.19
CA ILE A 5 -3.38 -6.51 10.07
C ILE A 5 -3.04 -5.94 11.44
N ASP A 6 -2.00 -6.47 12.07
CA ASP A 6 -1.50 -5.99 13.37
C ASP A 6 -1.02 -4.54 13.34
N ASP A 7 -0.49 -4.08 12.21
CA ASP A 7 0.04 -2.72 12.05
C ASP A 7 -0.38 -2.10 10.70
N VAL A 8 -1.45 -1.33 10.74
CA VAL A 8 -2.00 -0.59 9.58
C VAL A 8 -0.99 0.41 9.00
N THR A 9 -0.19 1.06 9.85
CA THR A 9 0.83 2.02 9.42
C THR A 9 1.91 1.30 8.60
N ARG A 10 2.33 0.14 9.05
CA ARG A 10 3.26 -0.72 8.31
C ARG A 10 2.64 -1.21 7.00
N ALA A 11 1.38 -1.64 7.02
CA ALA A 11 0.68 -2.12 5.83
C ALA A 11 0.55 -1.03 4.75
N ARG A 12 0.33 0.22 5.14
CA ARG A 12 0.29 1.37 4.23
C ARG A 12 1.62 1.64 3.53
N ASN A 13 2.72 1.35 4.18
CA ASN A 13 4.07 1.57 3.67
C ASN A 13 4.66 0.36 2.93
N LEU A 14 3.94 -0.76 2.86
CA LEU A 14 4.39 -1.91 2.07
C LEU A 14 4.22 -1.59 0.58
N PRO A 15 5.26 -1.83 -0.23
CA PRO A 15 5.13 -1.75 -1.69
C PRO A 15 4.03 -2.67 -2.17
N SER A 16 3.22 -2.20 -3.11
CA SER A 16 2.28 -3.08 -3.81
C SER A 16 3.06 -4.14 -4.58
N PRO A 17 2.63 -5.42 -4.57
CA PRO A 17 3.15 -6.40 -5.50
C PRO A 17 2.96 -5.88 -6.93
N GLN A 18 4.02 -5.89 -7.71
CA GLN A 18 3.92 -5.56 -9.14
C GLN A 18 3.29 -6.76 -9.84
N LEU A 19 1.99 -6.67 -10.08
CA LEU A 19 1.25 -7.67 -10.85
C LEU A 19 1.21 -7.19 -12.30
N VAL A 20 2.00 -7.81 -13.15
CA VAL A 20 1.90 -7.60 -14.60
C VAL A 20 0.83 -8.54 -15.13
N GLY A 21 -0.35 -7.99 -15.40
CA GLY A 21 -1.56 -8.75 -15.70
C GLY A 21 -1.90 -8.91 -17.17
N GLN A 22 -0.95 -9.13 -18.07
CA GLN A 22 -1.28 -9.46 -19.46
C GLN A 22 -0.73 -10.82 -19.85
N ARG A 23 -1.59 -11.64 -20.45
CA ARG A 23 -1.34 -13.05 -20.79
C ARG A 23 -0.15 -13.26 -21.74
N ASP A 24 0.17 -12.28 -22.56
CA ASP A 24 1.15 -12.38 -23.66
C ASP A 24 2.39 -11.49 -23.43
N LEU A 25 2.53 -10.85 -22.27
CA LEU A 25 3.71 -10.05 -21.99
C LEU A 25 4.78 -10.90 -21.30
N PRO A 26 6.05 -10.76 -21.72
CA PRO A 26 7.14 -11.44 -21.04
C PRO A 26 7.23 -10.98 -19.59
N ILE A 27 7.58 -11.90 -18.71
CA ILE A 27 7.82 -11.59 -17.29
C ILE A 27 8.99 -10.62 -17.23
N LEU A 28 8.74 -9.44 -16.67
CA LEU A 28 9.76 -8.43 -16.44
C LEU A 28 10.23 -8.51 -14.99
N ASP A 29 11.13 -9.43 -14.72
CA ASP A 29 11.76 -9.57 -13.41
C ASP A 29 13.23 -9.09 -13.43
N LEU A 30 13.92 -9.15 -12.28
CA LEU A 30 15.32 -8.77 -12.18
C LEU A 30 16.25 -9.71 -12.96
N ASN A 31 15.89 -10.98 -13.10
CA ASN A 31 16.65 -11.93 -13.90
C ASN A 31 16.60 -11.58 -15.39
N HIS A 32 15.40 -11.26 -15.89
CA HIS A 32 15.22 -10.82 -17.27
C HIS A 32 15.98 -9.52 -17.57
N LEU A 33 15.93 -8.54 -16.66
CA LEU A 33 16.70 -7.30 -16.82
C LEU A 33 18.20 -7.57 -16.89
N ARG A 34 18.74 -8.45 -16.06
CA ARG A 34 20.15 -8.84 -16.08
C ARG A 34 20.53 -9.53 -17.39
N ASP A 35 19.69 -10.43 -17.88
CA ASP A 35 19.93 -11.14 -19.15
C ASP A 35 19.95 -10.16 -20.34
N ASN A 36 19.29 -9.01 -20.22
CA ASN A 36 19.34 -7.92 -21.17
C ASN A 36 20.43 -6.86 -20.85
N GLY A 37 21.41 -7.20 -20.02
CA GLY A 37 22.59 -6.36 -19.75
C GLY A 37 22.38 -5.25 -18.72
N VAL A 38 21.24 -5.22 -18.03
CA VAL A 38 21.01 -4.27 -16.93
C VAL A 38 21.79 -4.71 -15.69
N ARG A 39 22.63 -3.85 -15.16
CA ARG A 39 23.32 -4.08 -13.89
C ARG A 39 22.42 -3.70 -12.73
N VAL A 40 22.03 -4.69 -11.93
CA VAL A 40 21.29 -4.47 -10.70
C VAL A 40 22.27 -4.25 -9.56
N VAL A 41 22.11 -3.16 -8.84
CA VAL A 41 22.96 -2.76 -7.70
C VAL A 41 22.14 -2.59 -6.44
N GLY A 42 22.82 -2.53 -5.28
CA GLY A 42 22.17 -2.30 -4.00
C GLY A 42 21.54 -0.91 -3.91
N ARG A 43 20.91 -0.65 -2.76
CA ARG A 43 20.30 0.66 -2.48
C ARG A 43 21.35 1.78 -2.62
N LEU A 44 21.03 2.83 -3.36
CA LEU A 44 21.84 4.03 -3.41
C LEU A 44 21.90 4.68 -2.02
N MET A 45 23.12 4.88 -1.52
CA MET A 45 23.39 5.46 -0.21
C MET A 45 23.73 6.96 -0.32
N GLY A 46 24.31 7.38 -1.44
CA GLY A 46 24.70 8.76 -1.68
C GLY A 46 25.65 8.92 -2.85
N PHE A 47 26.12 10.15 -3.02
CA PHE A 47 27.14 10.51 -4.00
C PHE A 47 28.30 11.20 -3.27
N GLN A 48 29.51 10.82 -3.62
CA GLN A 48 30.72 11.45 -3.12
C GLN A 48 31.81 11.43 -4.20
N ASP A 49 32.42 12.58 -4.44
CA ASP A 49 33.55 12.75 -5.38
C ASP A 49 33.31 12.11 -6.76
N GLY A 50 32.12 12.35 -7.33
CA GLY A 50 31.72 11.80 -8.63
C GLY A 50 31.41 10.30 -8.64
N ASN A 51 31.37 9.68 -7.45
CA ASN A 51 31.01 8.26 -7.29
C ASN A 51 29.62 8.11 -6.66
N ALA A 52 28.81 7.22 -7.22
CA ALA A 52 27.62 6.71 -6.57
C ALA A 52 28.01 5.58 -5.62
N GLN A 53 27.47 5.61 -4.40
CA GLN A 53 27.72 4.62 -3.35
C GLN A 53 26.49 3.73 -3.18
N PHE A 54 26.68 2.42 -3.14
CA PHE A 54 25.61 1.44 -3.02
C PHE A 54 25.80 0.54 -1.79
N SER A 55 24.69 0.11 -1.22
CA SER A 55 24.67 -0.86 -0.13
C SER A 55 25.06 -2.27 -0.63
N GLY A 56 25.85 -3.00 0.15
CA GLY A 56 26.16 -4.41 -0.09
C GLY A 56 25.01 -5.38 0.24
N SER A 57 23.83 -4.89 0.62
CA SER A 57 22.71 -5.73 1.09
C SER A 57 21.84 -6.31 -0.03
N LEU A 58 22.18 -6.12 -1.31
CA LEU A 58 21.34 -6.53 -2.44
C LEU A 58 20.92 -8.02 -2.35
N ARG A 59 21.86 -8.91 -2.08
CA ARG A 59 21.59 -10.37 -1.96
C ARG A 59 20.53 -10.65 -0.90
N ASN A 60 20.65 -10.03 0.28
CA ASN A 60 19.71 -10.23 1.37
C ASN A 60 18.32 -9.66 1.04
N VAL A 61 18.27 -8.52 0.38
CA VAL A 61 17.00 -7.89 -0.04
C VAL A 61 16.28 -8.76 -1.07
N CYS A 62 16.99 -9.26 -2.07
CA CYS A 62 16.42 -10.17 -3.09
C CYS A 62 15.96 -11.48 -2.45
N ALA A 63 16.77 -12.12 -1.62
CA ALA A 63 16.40 -13.36 -0.94
C ALA A 63 15.15 -13.20 -0.06
N LEU A 64 15.02 -12.08 0.65
CA LEU A 64 13.83 -11.78 1.45
C LEU A 64 12.59 -11.50 0.57
N ALA A 65 12.78 -10.89 -0.60
CA ALA A 65 11.68 -10.65 -1.55
C ALA A 65 11.18 -11.98 -2.14
N ASP A 66 12.11 -12.84 -2.58
CA ASP A 66 11.78 -14.16 -3.12
C ASP A 66 11.08 -15.04 -2.06
N LEU A 67 11.55 -15.00 -0.80
CA LEU A 67 10.90 -15.72 0.29
C LEU A 67 9.46 -15.23 0.52
N LYS A 68 9.22 -13.92 0.48
CA LYS A 68 7.87 -13.36 0.66
C LYS A 68 6.97 -13.71 -0.51
N MET A 69 7.49 -13.67 -1.74
CA MET A 69 6.75 -14.06 -2.94
C MET A 69 6.34 -15.53 -2.85
N ASN A 70 7.28 -16.42 -2.54
CA ASN A 70 6.98 -17.84 -2.43
C ASN A 70 5.93 -18.14 -1.35
N ARG A 71 6.01 -17.50 -0.19
CA ARG A 71 4.98 -17.63 0.88
C ARG A 71 3.60 -17.17 0.42
N LEU A 72 3.53 -16.11 -0.39
CA LEU A 72 2.25 -15.65 -0.95
C LEU A 72 1.72 -16.66 -1.96
N LEU A 73 2.57 -17.21 -2.82
CA LEU A 73 2.19 -18.23 -3.79
C LEU A 73 1.75 -19.52 -3.11
N ASP A 74 2.44 -19.95 -2.04
CA ASP A 74 2.03 -21.11 -1.22
C ASP A 74 0.64 -20.89 -0.64
N ALA A 75 0.35 -19.71 -0.09
CA ALA A 75 -0.98 -19.40 0.45
C ALA A 75 -2.07 -19.35 -0.64
N ILE A 76 -1.74 -18.99 -1.87
CA ILE A 76 -2.65 -19.03 -3.01
C ILE A 76 -2.91 -20.48 -3.41
N ASP A 77 -1.88 -21.32 -3.48
CA ASP A 77 -2.03 -22.73 -3.82
C ASP A 77 -2.86 -23.45 -2.75
N ASP A 78 -2.60 -23.21 -1.47
CA ASP A 78 -3.41 -23.75 -0.35
C ASP A 78 -4.88 -23.32 -0.49
N TRP A 79 -5.16 -22.10 -0.91
CA TRP A 79 -6.52 -21.65 -1.15
C TRP A 79 -7.18 -22.36 -2.33
N ILE A 80 -6.43 -22.55 -3.44
CA ILE A 80 -6.91 -23.27 -4.64
C ILE A 80 -7.26 -24.71 -4.30
N ASP A 81 -6.45 -25.39 -3.50
CA ASP A 81 -6.67 -26.78 -3.08
C ASP A 81 -7.98 -26.95 -2.28
N HIS A 82 -8.37 -25.92 -1.52
CA HIS A 82 -9.63 -25.91 -0.76
C HIS A 82 -10.84 -25.38 -1.57
N ASN A 83 -10.59 -24.69 -2.68
CA ASN A 83 -11.61 -24.09 -3.52
C ASN A 83 -11.36 -24.51 -4.97
N PRO A 84 -11.94 -25.63 -5.42
CA PRO A 84 -11.62 -26.21 -6.73
C PRO A 84 -11.89 -25.21 -7.86
N VAL A 85 -10.84 -24.57 -8.30
CA VAL A 85 -10.79 -23.74 -9.48
C VAL A 85 -10.02 -24.53 -10.52
N LEU A 86 -10.60 -24.68 -11.73
CA LEU A 86 -9.92 -25.34 -12.83
C LEU A 86 -8.78 -24.44 -13.32
N CYS A 87 -7.62 -24.50 -12.66
CA CYS A 87 -6.39 -23.89 -13.14
C CYS A 87 -5.22 -24.85 -12.88
N GLU A 88 -4.29 -24.91 -13.83
CA GLU A 88 -3.00 -25.56 -13.62
C GLU A 88 -2.14 -24.65 -12.76
N ALA A 89 -1.49 -25.19 -11.73
CA ALA A 89 -0.54 -24.46 -10.93
C ALA A 89 0.67 -24.06 -11.83
N PRO A 90 0.97 -22.77 -11.95
CA PRO A 90 2.10 -22.33 -12.76
C PRO A 90 3.43 -22.75 -12.12
N GLU A 91 4.46 -22.93 -12.96
CA GLU A 91 5.82 -23.17 -12.50
C GLU A 91 6.29 -22.03 -11.57
N ARG A 92 7.03 -22.37 -10.52
CA ARG A 92 7.62 -21.36 -9.61
C ARG A 92 8.70 -20.56 -10.31
N PHE A 93 8.78 -19.29 -10.01
CA PHE A 93 9.84 -18.44 -10.55
C PHE A 93 11.21 -18.85 -10.00
N ALA A 94 12.22 -18.76 -10.86
CA ALA A 94 13.60 -18.94 -10.45
C ALA A 94 14.01 -17.86 -9.43
N ALA A 95 14.84 -18.23 -8.46
CA ALA A 95 15.37 -17.28 -7.50
C ALA A 95 16.13 -16.13 -8.19
N THR A 96 16.05 -14.94 -7.59
CA THR A 96 16.73 -13.76 -8.10
C THR A 96 18.24 -13.93 -8.07
N ARG A 97 18.88 -13.88 -9.22
CA ARG A 97 20.34 -13.99 -9.38
C ARG A 97 21.01 -12.69 -8.98
N VAL A 98 21.96 -12.74 -8.08
CA VAL A 98 22.75 -11.60 -7.60
C VAL A 98 24.24 -11.92 -7.74
N ASP A 99 25.02 -10.94 -8.17
CA ASP A 99 26.47 -11.08 -8.31
C ASP A 99 27.12 -11.44 -6.96
N GLU A 100 28.15 -12.27 -6.99
CA GLU A 100 28.88 -12.63 -5.77
C GLU A 100 29.62 -11.43 -5.19
N ASP A 101 30.17 -10.58 -6.06
CA ASP A 101 30.86 -9.36 -5.69
C ASP A 101 29.98 -8.14 -6.05
N PRO A 102 29.24 -7.59 -5.08
CA PRO A 102 28.31 -6.50 -5.34
C PRO A 102 29.06 -5.19 -5.64
N THR A 103 28.62 -4.45 -6.65
CA THR A 103 29.12 -3.11 -6.92
C THR A 103 28.78 -2.17 -5.76
N LEU A 104 29.75 -1.74 -4.99
CA LEU A 104 29.57 -0.79 -3.88
C LEU A 104 29.84 0.65 -4.27
N LEU A 105 30.69 0.87 -5.28
CA LEU A 105 31.06 2.18 -5.80
C LEU A 105 30.99 2.16 -7.33
N MET A 106 30.47 3.24 -7.89
CA MET A 106 30.45 3.45 -9.35
C MET A 106 30.84 4.89 -9.65
N ASN A 107 31.96 5.09 -10.31
CA ASN A 107 32.31 6.40 -10.82
C ASN A 107 31.43 6.72 -12.03
N LEU A 108 30.63 7.79 -11.92
CA LEU A 108 29.62 8.12 -12.92
C LEU A 108 30.23 8.50 -14.27
N GLU A 109 31.32 9.27 -14.26
CA GLU A 109 32.00 9.71 -15.47
C GLU A 109 32.68 8.55 -16.20
N ARG A 110 33.50 7.75 -15.47
CA ARG A 110 34.18 6.58 -16.03
C ARG A 110 33.21 5.51 -16.52
N SER A 111 32.05 5.40 -15.87
CA SER A 111 30.98 4.48 -16.27
C SER A 111 30.09 5.05 -17.38
N ASN A 112 30.42 6.25 -17.91
CA ASN A 112 29.68 6.94 -18.96
C ASN A 112 28.18 7.11 -18.62
N VAL A 113 27.87 7.35 -17.35
CA VAL A 113 26.51 7.66 -16.91
C VAL A 113 26.18 9.10 -17.28
N ARG A 114 25.25 9.28 -18.19
CA ARG A 114 24.85 10.62 -18.68
C ARG A 114 23.51 11.08 -18.14
N THR A 115 22.68 10.17 -17.66
CA THR A 115 21.35 10.49 -17.18
C THR A 115 21.05 9.68 -15.92
N ILE A 116 20.44 10.32 -14.94
CA ILE A 116 19.92 9.68 -13.73
C ILE A 116 18.42 9.92 -13.68
N ILE A 117 17.66 8.85 -13.57
CA ILE A 117 16.19 8.90 -13.45
C ILE A 117 15.81 8.48 -12.04
N TRP A 118 15.19 9.39 -11.29
CA TRP A 118 14.68 9.12 -9.95
C TRP A 118 13.29 8.48 -10.04
N ALA A 119 13.21 7.18 -9.87
CA ALA A 119 11.96 6.42 -9.84
C ALA A 119 11.57 6.01 -8.40
N THR A 120 11.73 6.91 -7.44
CA THR A 120 11.58 6.66 -6.00
C THR A 120 10.18 6.92 -5.46
N GLY A 121 9.22 7.21 -6.34
CA GLY A 121 7.85 7.58 -5.99
C GLY A 121 7.72 9.06 -5.58
N PHE A 122 6.59 9.37 -4.97
CA PHE A 122 6.24 10.74 -4.59
C PHE A 122 5.98 10.81 -3.08
N ARG A 123 6.28 11.95 -2.49
CA ARG A 123 5.86 12.28 -1.14
C ARG A 123 4.62 13.18 -1.24
N PRO A 124 3.51 12.88 -0.55
CA PRO A 124 2.39 13.78 -0.47
C PRO A 124 2.82 15.12 0.14
N ASP A 125 2.34 16.21 -0.43
CA ASP A 125 2.51 17.56 0.10
C ASP A 125 1.16 18.06 0.62
N TYR A 126 1.07 18.25 1.93
CA TYR A 126 -0.11 18.76 2.64
C TYR A 126 0.11 20.18 3.18
N SER A 127 1.11 20.92 2.67
CA SER A 127 1.42 22.28 3.13
C SER A 127 0.27 23.28 2.93
N TRP A 128 -0.65 22.96 2.03
CA TRP A 128 -1.87 23.74 1.79
C TRP A 128 -2.97 23.51 2.83
N LEU A 129 -2.85 22.46 3.66
CA LEU A 129 -3.87 22.07 4.64
C LEU A 129 -3.54 22.68 6.01
N ASP A 130 -4.18 23.80 6.35
CA ASP A 130 -4.00 24.50 7.61
C ASP A 130 -4.95 23.95 8.70
N VAL A 131 -4.85 22.63 8.96
CA VAL A 131 -5.58 21.92 10.02
C VAL A 131 -4.62 20.97 10.71
N PRO A 132 -4.61 20.86 12.07
CA PRO A 132 -3.62 20.05 12.80
C PRO A 132 -3.92 18.55 12.76
N VAL A 133 -4.05 17.99 11.56
CA VAL A 133 -4.41 16.59 11.31
C VAL A 133 -3.26 15.72 10.82
N LEU A 134 -2.04 16.28 10.76
CA LEU A 134 -0.86 15.53 10.38
C LEU A 134 -0.16 14.91 11.59
N ASP A 135 0.44 13.75 11.40
CA ASP A 135 1.32 13.13 12.38
C ASP A 135 2.73 13.79 12.37
N ARG A 136 3.62 13.34 13.27
CA ARG A 136 5.00 13.84 13.35
C ARG A 136 5.84 13.58 12.09
N LYS A 137 5.39 12.66 11.21
CA LYS A 137 6.05 12.32 9.94
C LYS A 137 5.41 13.02 8.75
N GLY A 138 4.40 13.86 8.98
CA GLY A 138 3.65 14.56 7.94
C GLY A 138 2.61 13.71 7.23
N HIS A 139 2.19 12.56 7.80
CA HIS A 139 1.11 11.77 7.27
C HIS A 139 -0.23 12.22 7.83
N LEU A 140 -1.27 12.20 7.01
CA LEU A 140 -2.62 12.52 7.42
C LEU A 140 -3.15 11.46 8.40
N ARG A 141 -3.62 11.89 9.58
CA ARG A 141 -4.27 11.01 10.55
C ARG A 141 -5.70 10.75 10.12
N HIS A 142 -6.01 9.52 9.77
CA HIS A 142 -7.35 9.12 9.37
C HIS A 142 -7.62 7.65 9.67
N LYS A 143 -8.89 7.31 9.84
CA LYS A 143 -9.38 5.93 9.92
C LYS A 143 -10.34 5.69 8.75
N GLY A 144 -9.95 4.87 7.79
CA GLY A 144 -10.77 4.54 6.62
C GLY A 144 -11.22 5.76 5.80
N GLY A 145 -10.44 6.84 5.75
CA GLY A 145 -10.78 8.07 5.05
C GLY A 145 -11.46 9.14 5.90
N ILE A 146 -11.90 8.82 7.11
CA ILE A 146 -12.41 9.80 8.07
C ILE A 146 -11.23 10.41 8.79
N VAL A 147 -11.00 11.71 8.60
CA VAL A 147 -9.87 12.43 9.19
C VAL A 147 -10.19 12.81 10.63
N ASP A 148 -9.14 12.98 11.42
CA ASP A 148 -9.21 13.34 12.84
C ASP A 148 -9.60 14.83 13.04
N ALA A 149 -10.56 15.27 12.24
CA ALA A 149 -11.22 16.58 12.31
C ALA A 149 -12.64 16.45 11.76
N PRO A 150 -13.68 16.88 12.49
CA PRO A 150 -15.07 16.73 12.07
C PRO A 150 -15.34 17.38 10.71
N GLY A 151 -15.98 16.62 9.82
CA GLY A 151 -16.33 17.09 8.47
C GLY A 151 -15.19 17.04 7.45
N LEU A 152 -14.00 16.58 7.83
CA LEU A 152 -12.88 16.41 6.91
C LEU A 152 -12.70 14.93 6.54
N TYR A 153 -12.64 14.68 5.26
CA TYR A 153 -12.51 13.34 4.68
C TYR A 153 -11.38 13.28 3.66
N VAL A 154 -10.82 12.10 3.46
CA VAL A 154 -9.81 11.86 2.43
C VAL A 154 -10.14 10.58 1.68
N LEU A 155 -9.86 10.58 0.39
CA LEU A 155 -10.11 9.46 -0.51
C LEU A 155 -8.88 9.18 -1.40
N GLY A 156 -8.71 7.92 -1.80
CA GLY A 156 -7.66 7.53 -2.75
C GLY A 156 -6.27 7.33 -2.15
N LEU A 157 -6.13 7.39 -0.83
CA LEU A 157 -4.86 7.08 -0.19
C LEU A 157 -4.58 5.56 -0.20
N PRO A 158 -3.30 5.14 -0.22
CA PRO A 158 -2.93 3.74 -0.11
C PRO A 158 -3.47 3.11 1.18
N MET A 159 -4.07 1.93 1.06
CA MET A 159 -4.52 1.13 2.20
C MET A 159 -5.43 1.91 3.16
N MET A 160 -6.48 2.56 2.65
CA MET A 160 -7.47 3.22 3.51
C MET A 160 -8.21 2.22 4.36
N ARG A 161 -8.86 1.25 3.71
CA ARG A 161 -9.49 0.05 4.31
C ARG A 161 -9.08 -1.20 3.57
N ARG A 162 -8.77 -1.08 2.27
CA ARG A 162 -8.47 -2.20 1.37
C ARG A 162 -7.19 -1.89 0.58
N ARG A 163 -6.52 -2.92 0.12
CA ARG A 163 -5.36 -2.73 -0.78
C ARG A 163 -5.73 -2.01 -2.07
N LYS A 164 -6.94 -2.23 -2.56
CA LYS A 164 -7.45 -1.59 -3.77
C LYS A 164 -7.88 -0.14 -3.61
N SER A 165 -7.85 0.43 -2.40
CA SER A 165 -8.31 1.81 -2.09
C SER A 165 -7.68 2.90 -2.96
N SER A 166 -6.43 2.70 -3.43
CA SER A 166 -5.74 3.65 -4.31
C SER A 166 -5.94 3.39 -5.80
N PHE A 167 -6.71 2.38 -6.19
CA PHE A 167 -7.01 2.06 -7.58
C PHE A 167 -8.39 2.60 -7.99
N ILE A 168 -8.53 3.04 -9.25
CA ILE A 168 -9.79 3.56 -9.78
C ILE A 168 -10.94 2.55 -9.58
N HIS A 169 -10.70 1.27 -9.86
CA HIS A 169 -11.70 0.20 -9.70
C HIS A 169 -11.98 -0.18 -8.25
N GLY A 170 -11.14 0.25 -7.31
CA GLY A 170 -11.26 -0.11 -5.90
C GLY A 170 -11.78 0.97 -4.99
N ILE A 171 -11.94 2.18 -5.51
CA ILE A 171 -12.32 3.37 -4.74
C ILE A 171 -13.81 3.40 -4.38
N GLU A 172 -14.66 2.69 -5.13
CA GLU A 172 -16.11 2.71 -4.96
C GLU A 172 -16.56 2.34 -3.55
N ASP A 173 -15.99 1.28 -2.99
CA ASP A 173 -16.32 0.83 -1.63
C ASP A 173 -15.93 1.87 -0.58
N ASP A 174 -14.78 2.53 -0.73
CA ASP A 174 -14.35 3.58 0.18
C ASP A 174 -15.21 4.84 0.03
N VAL A 175 -15.70 5.14 -1.19
CA VAL A 175 -16.65 6.22 -1.43
C VAL A 175 -17.95 5.96 -0.69
N ARG A 176 -18.52 4.76 -0.80
CA ARG A 176 -19.75 4.39 -0.07
C ARG A 176 -19.59 4.59 1.43
N ASP A 177 -18.55 3.99 2.01
CA ASP A 177 -18.27 4.09 3.43
C ASP A 177 -18.13 5.54 3.92
N ILE A 178 -17.47 6.40 3.13
CA ILE A 178 -17.27 7.82 3.45
C ILE A 178 -18.57 8.61 3.30
N THR A 179 -19.33 8.39 2.23
CA THR A 179 -20.59 9.10 1.98
C THR A 179 -21.66 8.73 2.99
N ASP A 180 -21.73 7.46 3.41
CA ASP A 180 -22.63 7.04 4.48
C ASP A 180 -22.26 7.67 5.83
N HIS A 181 -20.97 7.82 6.13
CA HIS A 181 -20.53 8.55 7.31
C HIS A 181 -20.85 10.04 7.20
N LEU A 182 -20.63 10.65 6.05
CA LEU A 182 -20.93 12.05 5.79
C LEU A 182 -22.44 12.34 5.94
N ALA A 183 -23.29 11.48 5.36
CA ALA A 183 -24.74 11.61 5.46
C ALA A 183 -25.18 11.60 6.94
N ARG A 184 -24.68 10.66 7.72
CA ARG A 184 -24.92 10.60 9.18
C ARG A 184 -24.41 11.82 9.92
N PHE A 185 -23.23 12.30 9.56
CA PHE A 185 -22.66 13.53 10.16
C PHE A 185 -23.52 14.76 9.87
N LEU A 186 -24.13 14.85 8.69
CA LEU A 186 -25.02 15.92 8.29
C LEU A 186 -26.48 15.73 8.77
N GLY A 187 -26.82 14.54 9.31
CA GLY A 187 -28.19 14.21 9.71
C GLY A 187 -29.16 14.01 8.54
N VAL A 188 -28.64 13.59 7.38
CA VAL A 188 -29.44 13.28 6.18
C VAL A 188 -29.45 11.76 5.92
N GLU A 189 -30.45 11.30 5.15
CA GLU A 189 -30.51 9.89 4.77
C GLU A 189 -29.29 9.50 3.92
N SER A 190 -28.76 8.29 4.17
CA SER A 190 -27.68 7.76 3.36
C SER A 190 -28.15 7.47 1.94
N PRO A 191 -27.37 7.85 0.90
CA PRO A 191 -27.70 7.56 -0.49
C PRO A 191 -27.68 6.06 -0.81
N HIS A 192 -27.17 5.21 0.09
CA HIS A 192 -27.00 3.76 -0.11
C HIS A 192 -27.96 2.92 0.76
N GLY A 193 -28.95 3.55 1.43
CA GLY A 193 -29.87 2.89 2.32
C GLY A 193 -29.35 2.73 3.76
N GLU A 194 -30.23 2.36 4.70
CA GLU A 194 -29.83 2.16 6.10
C GLU A 194 -28.89 0.97 6.23
N VAL A 195 -27.66 1.25 6.63
CA VAL A 195 -26.77 0.23 7.21
C VAL A 195 -27.07 0.22 8.71
N GLU A 196 -27.87 -0.74 9.16
CA GLU A 196 -28.10 -0.97 10.58
C GLU A 196 -26.76 -1.14 11.30
N GLY A 197 -26.46 -0.30 12.25
CA GLY A 197 -25.54 -0.64 13.31
C GLY A 197 -24.30 0.22 13.58
N LEU A 198 -24.21 1.49 13.19
CA LEU A 198 -23.12 2.34 13.69
C LEU A 198 -23.69 3.62 14.32
N PRO A 199 -23.61 3.78 15.64
CA PRO A 199 -24.08 5.00 16.30
C PRO A 199 -23.03 6.12 16.13
N CYS A 200 -23.25 7.07 15.22
CA CYS A 200 -22.55 8.34 15.27
C CYS A 200 -23.25 9.41 14.44
N GLY A 201 -24.02 10.23 15.11
CA GLY A 201 -24.44 11.54 14.62
C GLY A 201 -24.38 12.53 15.78
N PRO A 202 -23.93 13.77 15.57
CA PRO A 202 -24.01 14.77 16.61
C PRO A 202 -25.47 15.10 16.88
N ALA A 203 -25.95 14.81 18.09
CA ALA A 203 -27.15 15.46 18.57
C ALA A 203 -26.89 16.99 18.55
N ALA A 204 -27.73 17.73 17.87
CA ALA A 204 -27.63 19.17 17.76
C ALA A 204 -27.33 19.78 19.12
N GLY A 205 -26.17 20.43 19.26
CA GLY A 205 -25.82 21.21 20.47
C GLY A 205 -24.77 20.58 21.40
N ARG A 206 -24.11 19.46 21.09
CA ARG A 206 -23.00 18.97 21.91
C ARG A 206 -21.66 19.22 21.25
N ASP A 207 -20.68 19.64 22.07
CA ASP A 207 -19.31 19.86 21.67
C ASP A 207 -18.69 18.52 21.23
N VAL A 208 -18.55 18.30 19.91
CA VAL A 208 -18.14 17.05 19.26
C VAL A 208 -16.64 16.74 19.48
N ARG A 209 -15.90 17.61 20.17
CA ARG A 209 -14.44 17.53 20.29
C ARG A 209 -13.92 16.38 21.14
N HIS A 210 -14.78 15.69 21.92
CA HIS A 210 -14.35 14.64 22.85
C HIS A 210 -15.39 13.55 23.12
N ASP A 211 -16.10 13.02 22.12
CA ASP A 211 -16.87 11.79 22.34
C ASP A 211 -16.04 10.56 21.94
N PRO A 212 -15.48 9.80 22.91
CA PRO A 212 -14.67 8.60 22.65
C PRO A 212 -15.48 7.49 21.96
N ARG A 213 -16.81 7.54 21.97
CA ARG A 213 -17.68 6.50 21.40
C ARG A 213 -17.73 6.54 19.87
N CYS A 214 -17.35 7.66 19.24
CA CYS A 214 -17.19 7.73 17.78
C CYS A 214 -16.04 6.88 17.25
N TRP A 215 -15.17 6.35 18.13
CA TRP A 215 -13.92 5.70 17.76
C TRP A 215 -13.75 4.29 18.36
N SER A 216 -14.71 3.78 19.16
CA SER A 216 -14.46 2.68 20.08
C SER A 216 -14.81 1.27 19.58
N ASP A 217 -15.43 1.06 18.44
CA ASP A 217 -15.80 -0.33 18.06
C ASP A 217 -15.12 -0.83 16.79
N SER A 218 -13.99 -1.49 17.00
CA SER A 218 -13.36 -2.38 16.01
C SER A 218 -14.21 -3.62 15.69
N ALA A 219 -15.20 -3.94 16.52
CA ALA A 219 -16.10 -5.10 16.35
C ALA A 219 -17.13 -4.91 15.21
N ASP A 220 -17.51 -3.67 14.91
CA ASP A 220 -18.48 -3.42 13.83
C ASP A 220 -17.85 -3.43 12.42
N LEU A 221 -16.54 -3.28 12.32
CA LEU A 221 -15.82 -3.46 11.06
C LEU A 221 -15.76 -4.95 10.63
N ALA A 222 -15.83 -5.87 11.57
CA ALA A 222 -15.76 -7.31 11.29
C ALA A 222 -17.02 -7.84 10.57
N ARG A 223 -18.20 -7.25 10.80
CA ARG A 223 -19.44 -7.70 10.16
C ARG A 223 -19.55 -7.33 8.68
N TYR A 224 -18.81 -6.33 8.23
CA TYR A 224 -18.83 -5.90 6.82
C TYR A 224 -18.09 -6.86 5.89
N HIS A 225 -17.22 -7.73 6.42
CA HIS A 225 -16.37 -8.63 5.63
C HIS A 225 -16.96 -10.04 5.41
N GLN A 226 -18.09 -10.37 5.99
CA GLN A 226 -18.70 -11.70 5.83
C GLN A 226 -19.67 -11.83 4.62
N GLN A 227 -19.81 -10.79 3.81
CA GLN A 227 -20.73 -10.81 2.65
C GLN A 227 -20.03 -10.59 1.28
N MET A 228 -18.72 -10.80 1.22
CA MET A 228 -18.03 -10.89 -0.10
C MET A 228 -17.13 -12.11 -0.13
#